data_dbaa11acf67466c1658121c767e552d9
#
_entry.id   dbaa11acf67466c1658121c767e552d9
#
_cell.length_a   1.000
_cell.length_b   1.000
_cell.length_c   1.000
_cell.angle_alpha   90.00
_cell.angle_beta   90.00
_cell.angle_gamma   90.00
#
_symmetry.space_group_name_H-M   'P 1'
#
loop_
_entity.id
_entity.type
_entity.pdbx_description
1 polymer ?
#
loop_
_entity_poly.entity_id
_entity_poly.type
_entity_poly.pdbx_seq_one_letter_code
_entity_poly.pdbx_strand_id
1 'polypeptide(L)'
;MKLLISGLCGHMGNEVAKLTMSGCRGAEIHGSVGVDINACGNEGIPCAHNFAEASADAAIYTNIDCIIDFSHHTLTRELLDFAIKYNLPVVLATTGHTDEEKAYINEAAKSIPIFFAANFSLGVALLIDAARRVAAAMPDAEIEIIEKHHNRKVDAPSGTALAIADALREVRPSATVVTGRSGYGKRTPDEIGIHAIRMGNIVGEHEVIVGTPNQTITLKHEAHDRALFAEGALAAAEYLCGKAAGLYNMTDLIK
;
A
#
# COMPACT_ATOMS: atom_id res chain seq x y z
N MET A 1 -16.46 -3.38 -12.73
CA MET A 1 -15.67 -4.33 -11.90
C MET A 1 -16.41 -4.57 -10.60
N LYS A 2 -16.73 -5.83 -10.31
CA LYS A 2 -17.49 -6.27 -9.14
C LYS A 2 -16.56 -6.66 -8.00
N LEU A 3 -16.72 -6.07 -6.83
CA LEU A 3 -15.80 -6.21 -5.70
C LEU A 3 -16.45 -6.89 -4.49
N LEU A 4 -15.68 -7.73 -3.81
CA LEU A 4 -15.92 -8.14 -2.43
C LEU A 4 -14.95 -7.38 -1.53
N ILE A 5 -15.47 -6.68 -0.53
CA ILE A 5 -14.62 -5.90 0.39
C ILE A 5 -14.55 -6.62 1.75
N SER A 6 -13.35 -7.01 2.14
CA SER A 6 -13.06 -7.46 3.50
C SER A 6 -12.71 -6.26 4.36
N GLY A 7 -13.45 -6.05 5.46
CA GLY A 7 -13.28 -4.90 6.34
C GLY A 7 -13.95 -3.61 5.86
N LEU A 8 -15.10 -3.71 5.18
CA LEU A 8 -15.85 -2.56 4.64
C LEU A 8 -16.16 -1.46 5.68
N CYS A 9 -16.46 -1.85 6.92
CA CYS A 9 -16.80 -0.93 8.01
C CYS A 9 -15.59 -0.25 8.66
N GLY A 10 -14.39 -0.68 8.30
CA GLY A 10 -13.15 -0.02 8.70
C GLY A 10 -12.97 1.33 7.99
N HIS A 11 -12.03 2.14 8.49
CA HIS A 11 -11.75 3.46 7.93
C HIS A 11 -11.44 3.39 6.42
N MET A 12 -10.55 2.49 6.00
CA MET A 12 -10.16 2.36 4.60
C MET A 12 -11.21 1.68 3.73
N GLY A 13 -11.92 0.66 4.27
CA GLY A 13 -13.04 0.03 3.57
C GLY A 13 -14.14 1.04 3.24
N ASN A 14 -14.42 1.97 4.15
CA ASN A 14 -15.39 3.05 3.93
C ASN A 14 -14.91 4.04 2.83
N GLU A 15 -13.60 4.35 2.76
CA GLU A 15 -13.06 5.16 1.65
C GLU A 15 -13.22 4.44 0.29
N VAL A 16 -13.01 3.12 0.22
CA VAL A 16 -13.30 2.34 -0.99
C VAL A 16 -14.79 2.45 -1.35
N ALA A 17 -15.69 2.32 -0.37
CA ALA A 17 -17.13 2.45 -0.61
C ALA A 17 -17.51 3.82 -1.20
N LYS A 18 -17.00 4.91 -0.62
CA LYS A 18 -17.24 6.27 -1.12
C LYS A 18 -16.76 6.45 -2.56
N LEU A 19 -15.57 5.95 -2.89
CA LEU A 19 -15.02 6.03 -4.24
C LEU A 19 -15.83 5.21 -5.25
N THR A 20 -16.28 4.00 -4.89
CA THR A 20 -17.12 3.19 -5.77
C THR A 20 -18.48 3.85 -6.00
N MET A 21 -19.10 4.43 -4.98
CA MET A 21 -20.34 5.21 -5.11
C MET A 21 -20.19 6.43 -6.03
N SER A 22 -19.00 7.02 -6.10
CA SER A 22 -18.69 8.12 -7.03
C SER A 22 -18.41 7.64 -8.48
N GLY A 23 -18.48 6.33 -8.73
CA GLY A 23 -18.20 5.75 -10.05
C GLY A 23 -16.71 5.58 -10.36
N CYS A 24 -15.84 5.65 -9.37
CA CYS A 24 -14.40 5.49 -9.57
C CYS A 24 -14.10 4.14 -10.24
N ARG A 25 -13.39 4.16 -11.38
CA ARG A 25 -13.00 3.01 -12.19
C ARG A 25 -14.14 2.07 -12.61
N GLY A 26 -15.39 2.54 -12.58
CA GLY A 26 -16.55 1.69 -12.85
C GLY A 26 -16.66 0.50 -11.89
N ALA A 27 -16.16 0.65 -10.66
CA ALA A 27 -16.21 -0.38 -9.64
C ALA A 27 -17.55 -0.35 -8.90
N GLU A 28 -18.03 -1.55 -8.52
CA GLU A 28 -19.27 -1.76 -7.76
C GLU A 28 -19.01 -2.75 -6.64
N ILE A 29 -19.53 -2.49 -5.44
CA ILE A 29 -19.42 -3.43 -4.31
C ILE A 29 -20.59 -4.40 -4.39
N HIS A 30 -20.30 -5.67 -4.59
CA HIS A 30 -21.28 -6.76 -4.65
C HIS A 30 -21.48 -7.47 -3.33
N GLY A 31 -20.54 -7.36 -2.41
CA GLY A 31 -20.63 -7.95 -1.09
C GLY A 31 -19.53 -7.47 -0.17
N SER A 32 -19.66 -7.78 1.09
CA SER A 32 -18.63 -7.51 2.11
C SER A 32 -18.51 -8.66 3.09
N VAL A 33 -17.33 -8.78 3.71
CA VAL A 33 -17.06 -9.71 4.79
C VAL A 33 -16.46 -8.93 5.97
N GLY A 34 -17.03 -9.11 7.17
CA GLY A 34 -16.52 -8.44 8.37
C GLY A 34 -17.47 -8.46 9.55
N VAL A 35 -16.98 -8.08 10.71
CA VAL A 35 -17.62 -8.29 12.02
C VAL A 35 -18.71 -7.26 12.34
N ASP A 36 -18.69 -6.06 11.74
CA ASP A 36 -19.54 -4.92 12.12
C ASP A 36 -20.46 -4.46 11.00
N ILE A 37 -21.38 -5.34 10.60
CA ILE A 37 -22.34 -5.10 9.50
C ILE A 37 -23.24 -3.89 9.76
N ASN A 38 -23.69 -3.74 11.01
CA ASN A 38 -24.70 -2.74 11.39
C ASN A 38 -24.14 -1.31 11.55
N ALA A 39 -22.82 -1.15 11.58
CA ALA A 39 -22.16 0.14 11.79
C ALA A 39 -21.79 0.88 10.50
N CYS A 40 -21.89 0.25 9.34
CA CYS A 40 -21.29 0.78 8.11
C CYS A 40 -22.16 1.78 7.34
N GLY A 41 -23.46 1.88 7.64
CA GLY A 41 -24.37 2.72 6.84
C GLY A 41 -24.48 2.36 5.35
N ASN A 42 -23.96 1.21 4.94
CA ASN A 42 -23.98 0.70 3.56
C ASN A 42 -25.21 -0.20 3.38
N GLU A 43 -26.40 0.36 3.54
CA GLU A 43 -27.66 -0.35 3.37
C GLU A 43 -27.77 -0.92 1.95
N GLY A 44 -28.08 -2.22 1.85
CA GLY A 44 -28.27 -2.89 0.58
C GLY A 44 -27.06 -3.69 0.05
N ILE A 45 -25.88 -3.60 0.66
CA ILE A 45 -24.74 -4.45 0.31
C ILE A 45 -24.84 -5.74 1.13
N PRO A 46 -24.90 -6.94 0.50
CA PRO A 46 -24.83 -8.22 1.21
C PRO A 46 -23.57 -8.30 2.06
N CYS A 47 -23.70 -8.73 3.32
CA CYS A 47 -22.58 -8.81 4.22
C CYS A 47 -22.60 -10.12 5.01
N ALA A 48 -21.47 -10.85 4.97
CA ALA A 48 -21.22 -12.02 5.79
C ALA A 48 -20.28 -11.66 6.96
N HIS A 49 -20.47 -12.30 8.13
CA HIS A 49 -19.63 -12.04 9.29
C HIS A 49 -18.20 -12.60 9.15
N ASN A 50 -18.04 -13.65 8.35
CA ASN A 50 -16.77 -14.32 8.08
C ASN A 50 -16.80 -15.05 6.74
N PHE A 51 -15.66 -15.57 6.29
CA PHE A 51 -15.55 -16.28 5.01
C PHE A 51 -16.24 -17.65 4.99
N ALA A 52 -16.47 -18.28 6.15
CA ALA A 52 -17.26 -19.52 6.23
C ALA A 52 -18.73 -19.25 5.92
N GLU A 53 -19.30 -18.18 6.45
CA GLU A 53 -20.65 -17.72 6.12
C GLU A 53 -20.77 -17.31 4.65
N ALA A 54 -19.80 -16.52 4.13
CA ALA A 54 -19.73 -16.18 2.71
C ALA A 54 -19.66 -17.42 1.80
N SER A 55 -18.98 -18.49 2.25
CA SER A 55 -18.93 -19.78 1.53
C SER A 55 -20.25 -20.52 1.54
N ALA A 56 -21.08 -20.36 2.56
CA ALA A 56 -22.41 -20.97 2.63
C ALA A 56 -23.39 -20.34 1.63
N ASP A 57 -23.18 -19.06 1.29
CA ASP A 57 -23.96 -18.34 0.28
C ASP A 57 -23.10 -17.92 -0.93
N ALA A 58 -22.36 -18.88 -1.46
CA ALA A 58 -21.37 -18.66 -2.51
C ALA A 58 -21.93 -17.93 -3.75
N ALA A 59 -23.21 -18.11 -4.09
CA ALA A 59 -23.83 -17.45 -5.25
C ALA A 59 -23.77 -15.93 -5.16
N ILE A 60 -23.81 -15.35 -3.95
CA ILE A 60 -23.70 -13.91 -3.71
C ILE A 60 -22.23 -13.48 -3.72
N TYR A 61 -21.36 -14.20 -2.98
CA TYR A 61 -20.01 -13.74 -2.65
C TYR A 61 -18.92 -14.16 -3.65
N THR A 62 -19.24 -14.97 -4.67
CA THR A 62 -18.26 -15.44 -5.67
C THR A 62 -18.47 -14.91 -7.08
N ASN A 63 -19.59 -14.25 -7.36
CA ASN A 63 -19.82 -13.58 -8.64
C ASN A 63 -19.16 -12.18 -8.64
N ILE A 64 -17.86 -12.16 -8.41
CA ILE A 64 -17.04 -10.96 -8.27
C ILE A 64 -15.77 -11.08 -9.11
N ASP A 65 -15.15 -9.94 -9.42
CA ASP A 65 -13.92 -9.87 -10.20
C ASP A 65 -12.68 -9.84 -9.30
N CYS A 66 -12.79 -9.29 -8.07
CA CYS A 66 -11.65 -9.16 -7.15
C CYS A 66 -12.12 -8.97 -5.70
N ILE A 67 -11.31 -9.47 -4.76
CA ILE A 67 -11.42 -9.16 -3.33
C ILE A 67 -10.45 -8.02 -3.00
N ILE A 68 -10.90 -7.00 -2.24
CA ILE A 68 -10.02 -6.00 -1.64
C ILE A 68 -10.09 -6.15 -0.12
N ASP A 69 -8.94 -6.34 0.52
CA ASP A 69 -8.84 -6.56 1.95
C ASP A 69 -8.19 -5.38 2.68
N PHE A 70 -8.99 -4.74 3.53
CA PHE A 70 -8.58 -3.73 4.53
C PHE A 70 -8.99 -4.15 5.95
N SER A 71 -8.89 -5.43 6.27
CA SER A 71 -9.31 -6.00 7.55
C SER A 71 -8.16 -6.08 8.56
N HIS A 72 -7.85 -7.25 9.06
CA HIS A 72 -6.77 -7.51 9.99
C HIS A 72 -5.95 -8.72 9.52
N HIS A 73 -4.62 -8.68 9.71
CA HIS A 73 -3.70 -9.72 9.19
C HIS A 73 -4.04 -11.14 9.67
N THR A 74 -4.64 -11.29 10.85
CA THR A 74 -5.05 -12.61 11.37
C THR A 74 -6.12 -13.30 10.52
N LEU A 75 -6.84 -12.56 9.66
CA LEU A 75 -7.84 -13.09 8.75
C LEU A 75 -7.26 -13.51 7.39
N THR A 76 -5.97 -13.22 7.15
CA THR A 76 -5.31 -13.46 5.86
C THR A 76 -5.42 -14.90 5.38
N ARG A 77 -5.24 -15.88 6.28
CA ARG A 77 -5.35 -17.30 5.92
C ARG A 77 -6.77 -17.66 5.47
N GLU A 78 -7.78 -17.30 6.26
CA GLU A 78 -9.17 -17.60 5.95
C GLU A 78 -9.63 -16.93 4.65
N LEU A 79 -9.22 -15.68 4.43
CA LEU A 79 -9.46 -14.93 3.20
C LEU A 79 -8.83 -15.63 1.98
N LEU A 80 -7.55 -16.02 2.09
CA LEU A 80 -6.84 -16.66 0.98
C LEU A 80 -7.36 -18.07 0.70
N ASP A 81 -7.74 -18.84 1.72
CA ASP A 81 -8.39 -20.15 1.55
C ASP A 81 -9.70 -20.01 0.77
N PHE A 82 -10.51 -18.99 1.10
CA PHE A 82 -11.72 -18.65 0.36
C PHE A 82 -11.39 -18.25 -1.10
N ALA A 83 -10.44 -17.35 -1.29
CA ALA A 83 -10.06 -16.88 -2.61
C ALA A 83 -9.52 -18.01 -3.52
N ILE A 84 -8.69 -18.90 -3.00
CA ILE A 84 -8.18 -20.09 -3.73
C ILE A 84 -9.34 -21.01 -4.11
N LYS A 85 -10.24 -21.32 -3.17
CA LYS A 85 -11.38 -22.20 -3.40
C LYS A 85 -12.25 -21.75 -4.57
N TYR A 86 -12.42 -20.44 -4.72
CA TYR A 86 -13.28 -19.85 -5.75
C TYR A 86 -12.52 -19.20 -6.92
N ASN A 87 -11.18 -19.35 -6.93
CA ASN A 87 -10.28 -18.80 -7.96
C ASN A 87 -10.43 -17.27 -8.15
N LEU A 88 -10.42 -16.53 -7.04
CA LEU A 88 -10.64 -15.09 -7.01
C LEU A 88 -9.33 -14.31 -6.85
N PRO A 89 -9.09 -13.25 -7.64
CA PRO A 89 -7.99 -12.32 -7.42
C PRO A 89 -8.12 -11.58 -6.08
N VAL A 90 -7.00 -11.27 -5.44
CA VAL A 90 -6.99 -10.61 -4.13
C VAL A 90 -6.04 -9.42 -4.10
N VAL A 91 -6.53 -8.26 -3.67
CA VAL A 91 -5.71 -7.11 -3.26
C VAL A 91 -5.60 -7.13 -1.73
N LEU A 92 -4.41 -7.47 -1.21
CA LEU A 92 -4.11 -7.45 0.22
C LEU A 92 -3.53 -6.10 0.62
N ALA A 93 -4.37 -5.24 1.19
CA ALA A 93 -3.98 -3.91 1.67
C ALA A 93 -3.84 -3.86 3.21
N THR A 94 -4.15 -4.94 3.89
CA THR A 94 -3.90 -5.11 5.32
C THR A 94 -2.39 -5.13 5.60
N THR A 95 -1.97 -4.55 6.70
CA THR A 95 -0.57 -4.46 7.14
C THR A 95 -0.34 -5.26 8.43
N GLY A 96 0.94 -5.44 8.81
CA GLY A 96 1.28 -6.10 10.06
C GLY A 96 1.40 -7.63 9.98
N HIS A 97 1.46 -8.19 8.79
CA HIS A 97 1.62 -9.63 8.58
C HIS A 97 2.90 -10.17 9.20
N THR A 98 2.79 -11.30 9.89
CA THR A 98 3.92 -12.10 10.38
C THR A 98 4.67 -12.74 9.20
N ASP A 99 5.86 -13.27 9.47
CA ASP A 99 6.63 -13.96 8.43
C ASP A 99 5.96 -15.25 7.97
N GLU A 100 5.22 -15.92 8.86
CA GLU A 100 4.41 -17.10 8.53
C GLU A 100 3.24 -16.73 7.59
N GLU A 101 2.55 -15.61 7.87
CA GLU A 101 1.48 -15.10 7.01
C GLU A 101 2.02 -14.69 5.64
N LYS A 102 3.18 -14.01 5.59
CA LYS A 102 3.85 -13.68 4.32
C LYS A 102 4.26 -14.94 3.52
N ALA A 103 4.74 -15.97 4.20
CA ALA A 103 5.03 -17.25 3.56
C ALA A 103 3.77 -17.88 2.96
N TYR A 104 2.64 -17.79 3.68
CA TYR A 104 1.36 -18.27 3.17
C TYR A 104 0.83 -17.45 1.98
N ILE A 105 0.98 -16.12 2.00
CA ILE A 105 0.66 -15.25 0.85
C ILE A 105 1.46 -15.69 -0.39
N ASN A 106 2.77 -15.94 -0.23
CA ASN A 106 3.61 -16.41 -1.32
C ASN A 106 3.18 -17.78 -1.88
N GLU A 107 2.72 -18.69 -1.02
CA GLU A 107 2.20 -20.01 -1.45
C GLU A 107 0.86 -19.84 -2.19
N ALA A 108 -0.07 -19.06 -1.65
CA ALA A 108 -1.36 -18.77 -2.25
C ALA A 108 -1.23 -18.12 -3.64
N ALA A 109 -0.22 -17.26 -3.82
CA ALA A 109 0.06 -16.60 -5.10
C ALA A 109 0.46 -17.57 -6.22
N LYS A 110 0.80 -18.82 -5.92
CA LYS A 110 1.01 -19.85 -6.94
C LYS A 110 -0.31 -20.34 -7.57
N SER A 111 -1.43 -20.12 -6.90
CA SER A 111 -2.76 -20.59 -7.32
C SER A 111 -3.65 -19.47 -7.85
N ILE A 112 -3.54 -18.26 -7.32
CA ILE A 112 -4.36 -17.10 -7.67
C ILE A 112 -3.52 -15.83 -7.84
N PRO A 113 -3.97 -14.82 -8.59
CA PRO A 113 -3.30 -13.52 -8.62
C PRO A 113 -3.52 -12.76 -7.31
N ILE A 114 -2.43 -12.38 -6.66
CA ILE A 114 -2.44 -11.59 -5.43
C ILE A 114 -1.65 -10.30 -5.64
N PHE A 115 -2.26 -9.16 -5.32
CA PHE A 115 -1.55 -7.89 -5.23
C PHE A 115 -1.29 -7.58 -3.76
N PHE A 116 -0.03 -7.54 -3.37
CA PHE A 116 0.38 -7.32 -1.99
C PHE A 116 1.31 -6.11 -1.88
N ALA A 117 0.93 -5.11 -1.09
CA ALA A 117 1.72 -3.92 -0.84
C ALA A 117 1.47 -3.35 0.55
N ALA A 118 2.52 -2.84 1.18
CA ALA A 118 2.41 -2.14 2.47
C ALA A 118 1.88 -0.70 2.31
N ASN A 119 1.92 -0.15 1.11
CA ASN A 119 1.44 1.20 0.78
C ASN A 119 0.84 1.20 -0.62
N PHE A 120 -0.41 1.61 -0.74
CA PHE A 120 -1.16 1.66 -2.00
C PHE A 120 -1.14 3.04 -2.67
N SER A 121 -0.31 3.96 -2.23
CA SER A 121 -0.15 5.26 -2.92
C SER A 121 0.61 5.09 -4.23
N LEU A 122 -0.08 5.28 -5.36
CA LEU A 122 0.54 5.31 -6.68
C LEU A 122 1.60 6.42 -6.76
N GLY A 123 1.33 7.58 -6.16
CA GLY A 123 2.27 8.69 -6.12
C GLY A 123 3.56 8.36 -5.35
N VAL A 124 3.46 7.60 -4.25
CA VAL A 124 4.64 7.12 -3.50
C VAL A 124 5.44 6.10 -4.35
N ALA A 125 4.76 5.19 -5.04
CA ALA A 125 5.44 4.22 -5.91
C ALA A 125 6.22 4.93 -7.04
N LEU A 126 5.61 5.93 -7.67
CA LEU A 126 6.27 6.77 -8.69
C LEU A 126 7.42 7.58 -8.11
N LEU A 127 7.26 8.14 -6.90
CA LEU A 127 8.35 8.85 -6.21
C LEU A 127 9.55 7.93 -5.99
N ILE A 128 9.33 6.70 -5.51
CA ILE A 128 10.37 5.70 -5.28
C ILE A 128 11.09 5.36 -6.61
N ASP A 129 10.36 5.07 -7.67
CA ASP A 129 10.95 4.73 -8.98
C ASP A 129 11.77 5.89 -9.54
N ALA A 130 11.24 7.11 -9.50
CA ALA A 130 11.94 8.32 -9.93
C ALA A 130 13.21 8.57 -9.10
N ALA A 131 13.13 8.42 -7.78
CA ALA A 131 14.27 8.60 -6.89
C ALA A 131 15.39 7.59 -7.19
N ARG A 132 15.05 6.31 -7.43
CA ARG A 132 16.01 5.27 -7.85
C ARG A 132 16.71 5.64 -9.15
N ARG A 133 15.96 6.08 -10.17
CA ARG A 133 16.50 6.48 -11.48
C ARG A 133 17.45 7.66 -11.35
N VAL A 134 17.07 8.69 -10.57
CA VAL A 134 17.93 9.87 -10.34
C VAL A 134 19.19 9.47 -9.58
N ALA A 135 19.06 8.67 -8.51
CA ALA A 135 20.20 8.22 -7.72
C ALA A 135 21.17 7.33 -8.53
N ALA A 136 20.66 6.49 -9.42
CA ALA A 136 21.48 5.66 -10.31
C ALA A 136 22.22 6.51 -11.37
N ALA A 137 21.58 7.55 -11.89
CA ALA A 137 22.18 8.44 -12.89
C ALA A 137 23.21 9.42 -12.29
N MET A 138 23.16 9.67 -10.97
CA MET A 138 24.02 10.63 -10.28
C MET A 138 24.76 9.95 -9.11
N PRO A 139 25.70 9.01 -9.37
CA PRO A 139 26.30 8.16 -8.35
C PRO A 139 27.06 8.92 -7.25
N ASP A 140 27.58 10.09 -7.54
CA ASP A 140 28.35 10.93 -6.59
C ASP A 140 27.48 11.95 -5.84
N ALA A 141 26.18 12.03 -6.13
CA ALA A 141 25.29 12.99 -5.48
C ALA A 141 24.98 12.59 -4.03
N GLU A 142 24.85 13.56 -3.15
CA GLU A 142 24.35 13.40 -1.79
C GLU A 142 22.83 13.23 -1.81
N ILE A 143 22.30 12.45 -0.86
CA ILE A 143 20.86 12.15 -0.78
C ILE A 143 20.35 12.46 0.63
N GLU A 144 19.27 13.24 0.69
CA GLU A 144 18.52 13.51 1.92
C GLU A 144 17.03 13.25 1.68
N ILE A 145 16.37 12.69 2.68
CA ILE A 145 14.94 12.41 2.69
C ILE A 145 14.30 13.26 3.80
N ILE A 146 13.27 14.01 3.49
CA ILE A 146 12.46 14.74 4.49
C ILE A 146 11.06 14.17 4.44
N GLU A 147 10.53 13.76 5.61
CA GLU A 147 9.15 13.32 5.72
C GLU A 147 8.40 14.11 6.78
N LYS A 148 7.12 14.38 6.52
CA LYS A 148 6.27 15.15 7.41
C LYS A 148 4.95 14.45 7.61
N HIS A 149 4.53 14.29 8.86
CA HIS A 149 3.24 13.72 9.24
C HIS A 149 2.63 14.48 10.41
N HIS A 150 1.36 14.19 10.70
CA HIS A 150 0.63 14.72 11.84
C HIS A 150 1.32 14.39 13.17
N ASN A 151 1.05 15.21 14.19
CA ASN A 151 1.68 15.10 15.52
C ASN A 151 1.33 13.81 16.31
N ARG A 152 0.33 13.05 15.87
CA ARG A 152 -0.09 11.77 16.49
C ARG A 152 0.65 10.55 15.96
N LYS A 153 1.46 10.70 14.88
CA LYS A 153 2.22 9.59 14.31
C LYS A 153 3.37 9.22 15.24
N VAL A 154 3.40 7.94 15.66
CA VAL A 154 4.34 7.44 16.67
C VAL A 154 5.68 6.98 16.11
N ASP A 155 5.67 6.40 14.90
CA ASP A 155 6.89 5.95 14.22
C ASP A 155 7.62 7.13 13.56
N ALA A 156 8.93 7.17 13.72
CA ALA A 156 9.84 8.12 13.06
C ALA A 156 11.21 7.43 12.88
N PRO A 157 11.70 7.31 11.63
CA PRO A 157 11.07 7.69 10.37
C PRO A 157 9.80 6.87 10.03
N SER A 158 8.99 7.42 9.10
CA SER A 158 7.82 6.70 8.59
C SER A 158 8.23 5.47 7.77
N GLY A 159 7.36 4.44 7.73
CA GLY A 159 7.59 3.26 6.89
C GLY A 159 7.82 3.60 5.41
N THR A 160 7.17 4.65 4.89
CA THR A 160 7.39 5.13 3.52
C THR A 160 8.78 5.73 3.33
N ALA A 161 9.28 6.52 4.29
CA ALA A 161 10.65 7.06 4.22
C ALA A 161 11.70 5.95 4.26
N LEU A 162 11.48 4.92 5.08
CA LEU A 162 12.35 3.74 5.11
C LEU A 162 12.30 2.96 3.79
N ALA A 163 11.12 2.77 3.19
CA ALA A 163 10.98 2.12 1.89
C ALA A 163 11.68 2.89 0.76
N ILE A 164 11.64 4.23 0.80
CA ILE A 164 12.40 5.08 -0.13
C ILE A 164 13.91 4.84 0.07
N ALA A 165 14.40 4.85 1.30
CA ALA A 165 15.81 4.63 1.60
C ALA A 165 16.28 3.23 1.17
N ASP A 166 15.48 2.20 1.41
CA ASP A 166 15.78 0.82 1.00
C ASP A 166 15.86 0.71 -0.53
N ALA A 167 14.93 1.32 -1.26
CA ALA A 167 14.96 1.35 -2.72
C ALA A 167 16.18 2.12 -3.28
N LEU A 168 16.61 3.18 -2.60
CA LEU A 168 17.84 3.90 -2.95
C LEU A 168 19.09 3.04 -2.70
N ARG A 169 19.10 2.21 -1.64
CA ARG A 169 20.20 1.28 -1.35
C ARG A 169 20.32 0.15 -2.38
N GLU A 170 19.25 -0.20 -3.11
CA GLU A 170 19.36 -1.15 -4.22
C GLU A 170 20.31 -0.65 -5.33
N VAL A 171 20.36 0.67 -5.54
CA VAL A 171 21.25 1.31 -6.54
C VAL A 171 22.50 1.94 -5.91
N ARG A 172 22.56 2.00 -4.59
CA ARG A 172 23.68 2.47 -3.77
C ARG A 172 23.96 1.48 -2.63
N PRO A 173 24.53 0.28 -2.89
CA PRO A 173 24.68 -0.78 -1.87
C PRO A 173 25.57 -0.41 -0.68
N SER A 174 26.52 0.54 -0.84
CA SER A 174 27.38 1.05 0.25
C SER A 174 26.67 2.06 1.15
N ALA A 175 25.49 2.56 0.75
CA ALA A 175 24.85 3.64 1.47
C ALA A 175 24.33 3.21 2.86
N THR A 176 24.60 4.06 3.84
CA THR A 176 24.12 3.93 5.23
C THR A 176 23.01 4.93 5.52
N VAL A 177 21.97 4.49 6.19
CA VAL A 177 20.87 5.38 6.61
C VAL A 177 21.23 6.07 7.91
N VAL A 178 21.14 7.41 7.92
CA VAL A 178 21.39 8.25 9.09
C VAL A 178 20.10 9.00 9.43
N THR A 179 19.55 8.76 10.61
CA THR A 179 18.33 9.42 11.09
C THR A 179 18.66 10.55 12.04
N GLY A 180 18.12 11.75 11.78
CA GLY A 180 18.21 12.88 12.68
C GLY A 180 19.63 13.37 12.91
N ARG A 181 20.27 13.98 11.91
CA ARG A 181 21.60 14.58 12.05
C ARG A 181 21.63 15.64 13.16
N SER A 182 22.56 15.50 14.11
CA SER A 182 22.76 16.44 15.22
C SER A 182 24.22 16.52 15.63
N GLY A 183 24.61 17.57 16.39
CA GLY A 183 25.97 17.75 16.91
C GLY A 183 26.98 18.26 15.86
N TYR A 184 28.25 17.98 16.10
CA TYR A 184 29.37 18.42 15.26
C TYR A 184 29.93 17.24 14.47
N GLY A 185 29.83 17.28 13.14
CA GLY A 185 30.37 16.25 12.27
C GLY A 185 30.07 16.56 10.80
N LYS A 186 31.02 16.23 9.93
CA LYS A 186 30.78 16.31 8.49
C LYS A 186 29.95 15.12 8.02
N ARG A 187 29.12 15.33 7.01
CA ARG A 187 28.48 14.27 6.25
C ARG A 187 29.54 13.39 5.58
N THR A 188 29.31 12.09 5.51
CA THR A 188 30.11 11.18 4.68
C THR A 188 29.43 10.97 3.31
N PRO A 189 30.18 10.62 2.24
CA PRO A 189 29.60 10.46 0.90
C PRO A 189 28.49 9.41 0.81
N ASP A 190 28.60 8.33 1.59
CA ASP A 190 27.70 7.17 1.55
C ASP A 190 26.48 7.30 2.48
N GLU A 191 26.19 8.49 3.01
CA GLU A 191 25.01 8.68 3.85
C GLU A 191 23.76 8.96 3.02
N ILE A 192 22.64 8.33 3.43
CA ILE A 192 21.27 8.74 3.09
C ILE A 192 20.66 9.30 4.38
N GLY A 193 20.51 10.62 4.47
CA GLY A 193 19.90 11.25 5.63
C GLY A 193 18.36 11.11 5.61
N ILE A 194 17.74 10.87 6.78
CA ILE A 194 16.28 10.92 6.92
C ILE A 194 15.91 11.85 8.06
N HIS A 195 15.02 12.82 7.76
CA HIS A 195 14.54 13.82 8.69
C HIS A 195 13.02 13.73 8.84
N ALA A 196 12.56 13.48 10.07
CA ALA A 196 11.15 13.30 10.36
C ALA A 196 10.58 14.56 11.05
N ILE A 197 9.53 15.14 10.46
CA ILE A 197 8.79 16.29 11.02
C ILE A 197 7.42 15.81 11.48
N ARG A 198 7.01 16.19 12.70
CA ARG A 198 5.71 15.87 13.29
C ARG A 198 5.01 17.15 13.69
N MET A 199 3.92 17.52 12.93
CA MET A 199 3.16 18.73 13.23
C MET A 199 1.75 18.70 12.62
N GLY A 200 0.83 19.37 13.29
CA GLY A 200 -0.54 19.61 12.79
C GLY A 200 -1.26 18.31 12.39
N ASN A 201 -1.95 18.37 11.25
CA ASN A 201 -2.73 17.28 10.66
C ASN A 201 -2.21 16.80 9.29
N ILE A 202 -0.93 17.02 9.01
CA ILE A 202 -0.31 16.58 7.74
C ILE A 202 -0.56 15.08 7.55
N VAL A 203 -1.19 14.72 6.43
CA VAL A 203 -1.51 13.32 6.11
C VAL A 203 -0.24 12.52 5.82
N GLY A 204 0.66 13.09 5.01
CA GLY A 204 1.97 12.55 4.70
C GLY A 204 2.64 13.31 3.55
N GLU A 205 3.83 13.81 3.78
CA GLU A 205 4.68 14.40 2.74
C GLU A 205 6.02 13.66 2.74
N HIS A 206 6.55 13.40 1.56
CA HIS A 206 7.87 12.79 1.38
C HIS A 206 8.62 13.54 0.29
N GLU A 207 9.81 13.97 0.62
CA GLU A 207 10.69 14.71 -0.28
C GLU A 207 12.05 14.02 -0.34
N VAL A 208 12.55 13.74 -1.55
CA VAL A 208 13.87 13.18 -1.81
C VAL A 208 14.69 14.25 -2.50
N ILE A 209 15.77 14.67 -1.87
CA ILE A 209 16.68 15.69 -2.34
C ILE A 209 17.98 15.00 -2.77
N VAL A 210 18.35 15.16 -4.04
CA VAL A 210 19.58 14.61 -4.63
C VAL A 210 20.44 15.77 -5.10
N GLY A 211 21.59 15.97 -4.47
CA GLY A 211 22.40 17.17 -4.66
C GLY A 211 23.86 16.89 -5.02
N THR A 212 24.41 17.72 -5.88
CA THR A 212 25.85 17.85 -6.11
C THR A 212 26.28 19.30 -5.80
N PRO A 213 27.58 19.64 -5.78
CA PRO A 213 28.02 21.01 -5.52
C PRO A 213 27.37 22.07 -6.44
N ASN A 214 26.92 21.69 -7.63
CA ASN A 214 26.45 22.63 -8.65
C ASN A 214 24.97 22.54 -8.98
N GLN A 215 24.23 21.53 -8.45
CA GLN A 215 22.81 21.36 -8.74
C GLN A 215 22.12 20.51 -7.67
N THR A 216 20.80 20.67 -7.60
CA THR A 216 19.93 19.88 -6.74
C THR A 216 18.70 19.47 -7.54
N ILE A 217 18.28 18.19 -7.39
CA ILE A 217 17.00 17.67 -7.85
C ILE A 217 16.18 17.36 -6.63
N THR A 218 14.95 17.86 -6.59
CA THR A 218 13.98 17.58 -5.53
C THR A 218 12.77 16.86 -6.13
N LEU A 219 12.47 15.69 -5.58
CA LEU A 219 11.29 14.90 -5.91
C LEU A 219 10.38 14.92 -4.69
N LYS A 220 9.10 15.29 -4.86
CA LYS A 220 8.17 15.46 -3.74
C LYS A 220 6.83 14.81 -4.04
N HIS A 221 6.27 14.17 -3.03
CA HIS A 221 4.90 13.69 -2.96
C HIS A 221 4.21 14.25 -1.73
N GLU A 222 2.99 14.72 -1.89
CA GLU A 222 2.10 15.19 -0.83
C GLU A 222 0.78 14.42 -0.86
N ALA A 223 0.43 13.78 0.24
CA ALA A 223 -0.87 13.18 0.43
C ALA A 223 -1.84 14.22 1.03
N HIS A 224 -2.89 14.57 0.31
CA HIS A 224 -3.91 15.50 0.78
C HIS A 224 -5.02 14.80 1.55
N ASP A 225 -5.34 13.56 1.20
CA ASP A 225 -6.37 12.74 1.80
C ASP A 225 -5.95 11.26 1.81
N ARG A 226 -6.51 10.48 2.73
CA ARG A 226 -6.26 9.02 2.79
C ARG A 226 -6.98 8.24 1.69
N ALA A 227 -7.95 8.84 1.02
CA ALA A 227 -8.64 8.25 -0.13
C ALA A 227 -7.66 7.78 -1.23
N LEU A 228 -6.48 8.41 -1.33
CA LEU A 228 -5.42 8.00 -2.27
C LEU A 228 -5.01 6.52 -2.13
N PHE A 229 -5.08 5.95 -0.91
CA PHE A 229 -4.78 4.52 -0.71
C PHE A 229 -5.91 3.62 -1.21
N ALA A 230 -7.16 4.07 -1.05
CA ALA A 230 -8.32 3.37 -1.62
C ALA A 230 -8.33 3.46 -3.15
N GLU A 231 -7.97 4.61 -3.73
CA GLU A 231 -7.77 4.76 -5.19
C GLU A 231 -6.71 3.79 -5.72
N GLY A 232 -5.60 3.66 -5.01
CA GLY A 232 -4.54 2.72 -5.36
C GLY A 232 -4.96 1.26 -5.24
N ALA A 233 -5.77 0.91 -4.23
CA ALA A 233 -6.32 -0.42 -4.09
C ALA A 233 -7.32 -0.76 -5.22
N LEU A 234 -8.15 0.20 -5.65
CA LEU A 234 -9.02 0.06 -6.81
C LEU A 234 -8.21 -0.08 -8.11
N ALA A 235 -7.10 0.66 -8.26
CA ALA A 235 -6.20 0.52 -9.39
C ALA A 235 -5.52 -0.87 -9.41
N ALA A 236 -5.12 -1.38 -8.26
CA ALA A 236 -4.56 -2.72 -8.12
C ALA A 236 -5.57 -3.81 -8.45
N ALA A 237 -6.84 -3.65 -8.04
CA ALA A 237 -7.91 -4.58 -8.38
C ALA A 237 -8.17 -4.61 -9.90
N GLU A 238 -8.26 -3.45 -10.54
CA GLU A 238 -8.37 -3.34 -12.00
C GLU A 238 -7.18 -4.00 -12.71
N TYR A 239 -5.96 -3.76 -12.22
CA TYR A 239 -4.73 -4.37 -12.75
C TYR A 239 -4.75 -5.90 -12.65
N LEU A 240 -5.28 -6.47 -11.57
CA LEU A 240 -5.35 -7.92 -11.37
C LEU A 240 -6.36 -8.62 -12.30
N CYS A 241 -7.36 -7.90 -12.84
CA CYS A 241 -8.34 -8.48 -13.74
C CYS A 241 -7.66 -9.15 -14.95
N GLY A 242 -7.85 -10.46 -15.09
CA GLY A 242 -7.25 -11.25 -16.17
C GLY A 242 -5.77 -11.59 -16.01
N LYS A 243 -5.14 -11.28 -14.89
CA LYS A 243 -3.77 -11.71 -14.60
C LYS A 243 -3.72 -13.21 -14.24
N ALA A 244 -2.60 -13.84 -14.58
CA ALA A 244 -2.30 -15.19 -14.13
C ALA A 244 -2.00 -15.22 -12.64
N ALA A 245 -2.04 -16.41 -12.02
CA ALA A 245 -1.56 -16.62 -10.67
C ALA A 245 -0.14 -16.07 -10.50
N GLY A 246 0.09 -15.35 -9.43
CA GLY A 246 1.36 -14.66 -9.17
C GLY A 246 1.23 -13.62 -8.07
N LEU A 247 2.36 -13.19 -7.54
CA LEU A 247 2.44 -12.10 -6.57
C LEU A 247 2.83 -10.81 -7.31
N TYR A 248 1.96 -9.81 -7.20
CA TYR A 248 2.10 -8.49 -7.83
C TYR A 248 2.22 -7.42 -6.75
N ASN A 249 2.79 -6.28 -7.10
CA ASN A 249 2.99 -5.15 -6.20
C ASN A 249 2.93 -3.81 -6.93
N MET A 250 3.14 -2.71 -6.22
CA MET A 250 3.05 -1.36 -6.79
C MET A 250 4.07 -1.11 -7.92
N THR A 251 5.22 -1.79 -7.92
CA THR A 251 6.20 -1.66 -9.02
C THR A 251 5.66 -2.24 -10.32
N ASP A 252 4.84 -3.29 -10.25
CA ASP A 252 4.22 -3.89 -11.43
C ASP A 252 3.10 -3.00 -12.00
N LEU A 253 2.43 -2.21 -11.16
CA LEU A 253 1.37 -1.30 -11.56
C LEU A 253 1.89 -0.06 -12.30
N ILE A 254 3.13 0.37 -12.05
CA ILE A 254 3.72 1.59 -12.62
C ILE A 254 4.63 1.34 -13.84
N LYS A 255 4.83 0.08 -14.22
CA LYS A 255 5.54 -0.31 -15.45
C LYS A 255 4.65 -0.12 -16.66
#